data_8bcf9ddf7de3bad0ae8eea0665cc9302
#
_entry.id   8bcf9ddf7de3bad0ae8eea0665cc9302
#
_cell.length_a   1.000
_cell.length_b   1.000
_cell.length_c   1.000
_cell.angle_alpha   90.00
_cell.angle_beta   90.00
_cell.angle_gamma   90.00
#
_symmetry.space_group_name_H-M   'P 1'
#
loop_
_entity.id
_entity.type
_entity.pdbx_description
1 polymer ?
#
loop_
_entity_poly.entity_id
_entity_poly.type
_entity_poly.pdbx_seq_one_letter_code
_entity_poly.pdbx_strand_id
1 'polypeptide(L)'
;MIGFSCYIWNISYIKCLLADIKKVLPEVKIWLGGPEVSYCGEEILREQPVVDLVMKGEGEETFAQLLQVLVEKEGSGASFSGYLEEIKQKGIPGLVFLDRPGNKDGAAWGTFAGGDRQAGWPVYDTGIRPPMDMNRIPFPYGFLEMEQLEHRIIYYESSRGCPFSCAYCLSSIDKSVRFRSLERVKEELSFFLNARVPQVKFVDRTFNCKKSHAMAVWQFIRENDNGITNFHFEIAADLLDQEELNLLSSMRPGLIQLEIGVQSTNPDTLSAIRRKTDIAEIRKITHHINSRHNIHQHLDLIAGLPHEDLSSFRKSFNEVYDMEPEQLQLGFLKVLKGSYMEEMIPACELLYSSSPPYEVLSTRWLSYGDILELKAVEEMVEVYYNSRQFTCTLEQLRQEFDTPYEMFLDLAGFYQKKGYGGVNHSRLARYEILWEQAEEMFSDGSRTDAERKREQYRDALMTDLYLRENIKSRPSFARNLSHFKEQIRRFFRQEEDCPCLLPDYTGYDSRQLAKMAHLEPAGDGSFLLFDYKNRDPLTYNARMVRVEIC
;
A
#
# COMPACT_ATOMS: atom_id res chain seq x y z
N MET A 1 6.20 -16.55 -29.01
CA MET A 1 6.92 -16.26 -27.78
C MET A 1 5.94 -15.72 -26.74
N ILE A 2 6.11 -16.11 -25.48
CA ILE A 2 5.40 -15.55 -24.32
C ILE A 2 6.46 -15.14 -23.28
N GLY A 3 6.44 -13.87 -22.86
CA GLY A 3 7.26 -13.34 -21.79
C GLY A 3 6.42 -13.10 -20.54
N PHE A 4 6.90 -13.52 -19.38
CA PHE A 4 6.26 -13.27 -18.09
C PHE A 4 7.11 -12.35 -17.24
N SER A 5 6.50 -11.33 -16.69
CA SER A 5 7.07 -10.49 -15.62
C SER A 5 6.71 -11.09 -14.27
N CYS A 6 7.72 -11.65 -13.59
CA CYS A 6 7.57 -12.47 -12.39
C CYS A 6 7.77 -11.62 -11.13
N TYR A 7 6.71 -11.49 -10.37
CA TYR A 7 6.67 -10.81 -9.08
C TYR A 7 6.18 -11.75 -7.99
N ILE A 8 6.43 -11.40 -6.76
CA ILE A 8 6.02 -12.15 -5.57
C ILE A 8 4.52 -12.48 -5.53
N TRP A 9 3.66 -11.66 -6.13
CA TRP A 9 2.21 -11.85 -6.16
C TRP A 9 1.69 -12.70 -7.31
N ASN A 10 2.49 -12.98 -8.36
CA ASN A 10 2.03 -13.72 -9.53
C ASN A 10 2.84 -14.97 -9.87
N ILE A 11 4.03 -15.15 -9.29
CA ILE A 11 4.95 -16.25 -9.66
C ILE A 11 4.32 -17.64 -9.46
N SER A 12 3.51 -17.81 -8.42
CA SER A 12 2.82 -19.09 -8.16
C SER A 12 1.85 -19.44 -9.29
N TYR A 13 1.07 -18.48 -9.76
CA TYR A 13 0.17 -18.64 -10.91
C TYR A 13 0.93 -18.92 -12.20
N ILE A 14 2.02 -18.18 -12.43
CA ILE A 14 2.87 -18.38 -13.61
C ILE A 14 3.40 -19.81 -13.61
N LYS A 15 4.00 -20.31 -12.52
CA LYS A 15 4.51 -21.67 -12.39
C LYS A 15 3.44 -22.72 -12.71
N CYS A 16 2.21 -22.55 -12.25
CA CYS A 16 1.10 -23.45 -12.57
C CYS A 16 0.73 -23.46 -14.05
N LEU A 17 0.79 -22.30 -14.74
CA LEU A 17 0.40 -22.16 -16.13
C LEU A 17 1.44 -22.69 -17.12
N LEU A 18 2.74 -22.68 -16.77
CA LEU A 18 3.83 -22.97 -17.71
C LEU A 18 3.66 -24.32 -18.43
N ALA A 19 3.35 -25.39 -17.68
CA ALA A 19 3.19 -26.72 -18.24
C ALA A 19 1.97 -26.83 -19.17
N ASP A 20 0.88 -26.17 -18.82
CA ASP A 20 -0.35 -26.20 -19.62
C ASP A 20 -0.21 -25.38 -20.91
N ILE A 21 0.49 -24.25 -20.86
CA ILE A 21 0.83 -23.46 -22.06
C ILE A 21 1.58 -24.31 -23.08
N LYS A 22 2.57 -25.10 -22.63
CA LYS A 22 3.32 -25.99 -23.54
C LYS A 22 2.48 -27.14 -24.10
N LYS A 23 1.46 -27.61 -23.40
CA LYS A 23 0.51 -28.61 -23.95
C LYS A 23 -0.34 -28.04 -25.08
N VAL A 24 -0.77 -26.79 -24.93
CA VAL A 24 -1.63 -26.10 -25.93
C VAL A 24 -0.81 -25.51 -27.08
N LEU A 25 0.37 -24.99 -26.77
CA LEU A 25 1.30 -24.31 -27.69
C LEU A 25 2.70 -24.93 -27.59
N PRO A 26 2.94 -26.14 -28.10
CA PRO A 26 4.21 -26.86 -27.91
C PRO A 26 5.46 -26.09 -28.36
N GLU A 27 5.32 -25.33 -29.45
CA GLU A 27 6.43 -24.59 -30.09
C GLU A 27 6.67 -23.20 -29.48
N VAL A 28 5.80 -22.74 -28.57
CA VAL A 28 5.94 -21.41 -27.99
C VAL A 28 7.22 -21.31 -27.15
N LYS A 29 7.96 -20.23 -27.30
CA LYS A 29 9.10 -19.91 -26.42
C LYS A 29 8.60 -19.20 -25.19
N ILE A 30 9.08 -19.61 -24.00
CA ILE A 30 8.70 -19.07 -22.70
C ILE A 30 9.91 -18.40 -22.06
N TRP A 31 9.79 -17.12 -21.81
CA TRP A 31 10.80 -16.31 -21.16
C TRP A 31 10.26 -15.76 -19.85
N LEU A 32 11.08 -15.79 -18.79
CA LEU A 32 10.75 -15.21 -17.51
C LEU A 32 11.68 -14.03 -17.23
N GLY A 33 11.17 -12.99 -16.59
CA GLY A 33 11.94 -11.85 -16.10
C GLY A 33 11.28 -11.27 -14.84
N GLY A 34 11.92 -10.31 -14.22
CA GLY A 34 11.41 -9.67 -13.01
C GLY A 34 12.10 -10.12 -11.72
N PRO A 35 11.79 -9.48 -10.58
CA PRO A 35 12.54 -9.65 -9.33
C PRO A 35 12.53 -11.09 -8.79
N GLU A 36 11.45 -11.84 -8.96
CA GLU A 36 11.31 -13.21 -8.43
C GLU A 36 12.22 -14.24 -9.07
N VAL A 37 12.73 -13.98 -10.27
CA VAL A 37 13.57 -14.91 -11.01
C VAL A 37 14.99 -14.40 -11.23
N SER A 38 15.24 -13.12 -10.95
CA SER A 38 16.54 -12.48 -11.22
C SER A 38 17.70 -13.06 -10.41
N TYR A 39 17.44 -13.55 -9.21
CA TYR A 39 18.46 -14.05 -8.28
C TYR A 39 18.54 -15.58 -8.20
N CYS A 40 17.58 -16.29 -8.80
CA CYS A 40 17.49 -17.75 -8.79
C CYS A 40 17.27 -18.34 -10.20
N GLY A 41 17.80 -17.70 -11.24
CA GLY A 41 17.55 -18.07 -12.64
C GLY A 41 17.90 -19.52 -12.98
N GLU A 42 19.03 -20.05 -12.47
CA GLU A 42 19.42 -21.46 -12.66
C GLU A 42 18.42 -22.41 -11.99
N GLU A 43 18.04 -22.13 -10.72
CA GLU A 43 17.08 -22.93 -9.96
C GLU A 43 15.74 -23.01 -10.71
N ILE A 44 15.23 -21.87 -11.16
CA ILE A 44 13.99 -21.80 -11.92
C ILE A 44 14.05 -22.61 -13.23
N LEU A 45 15.15 -22.55 -13.97
CA LEU A 45 15.32 -23.30 -15.21
C LEU A 45 15.37 -24.82 -14.97
N ARG A 46 15.92 -25.24 -13.82
CA ARG A 46 15.95 -26.66 -13.45
C ARG A 46 14.60 -27.15 -12.91
N GLU A 47 13.89 -26.34 -12.14
CA GLU A 47 12.55 -26.66 -11.63
C GLU A 47 11.48 -26.63 -12.73
N GLN A 48 11.62 -25.73 -13.72
CA GLN A 48 10.64 -25.48 -14.76
C GLN A 48 11.23 -25.76 -16.16
N PRO A 49 11.31 -27.03 -16.57
CA PRO A 49 11.97 -27.43 -17.82
C PRO A 49 11.40 -26.83 -19.08
N VAL A 50 10.19 -26.32 -19.00
CA VAL A 50 9.48 -25.68 -20.13
C VAL A 50 9.89 -24.22 -20.35
N VAL A 51 10.64 -23.64 -19.42
CA VAL A 51 11.20 -22.29 -19.56
C VAL A 51 12.45 -22.33 -20.44
N ASP A 52 12.52 -21.45 -21.40
CA ASP A 52 13.61 -21.40 -22.37
C ASP A 52 14.77 -20.52 -21.89
N LEU A 53 14.46 -19.38 -21.25
CA LEU A 53 15.45 -18.49 -20.66
C LEU A 53 14.86 -17.62 -19.53
N VAL A 54 15.74 -17.11 -18.68
CA VAL A 54 15.44 -16.14 -17.62
C VAL A 54 16.24 -14.86 -17.89
N MET A 55 15.53 -13.71 -17.85
CA MET A 55 16.14 -12.38 -17.86
C MET A 55 16.32 -11.93 -16.41
N LYS A 56 17.52 -11.45 -16.06
CA LYS A 56 17.85 -10.95 -14.73
C LYS A 56 18.25 -9.48 -14.74
N GLY A 57 17.90 -8.77 -13.67
CA GLY A 57 18.13 -7.33 -13.56
C GLY A 57 17.15 -6.51 -14.40
N GLU A 58 17.60 -5.36 -14.91
CA GLU A 58 16.78 -4.48 -15.75
C GLU A 58 16.54 -5.11 -17.12
N GLY A 59 15.27 -5.27 -17.46
CA GLY A 59 14.86 -6.06 -18.61
C GLY A 59 14.72 -5.30 -19.93
N GLU A 60 14.60 -3.99 -19.91
CA GLU A 60 14.17 -3.20 -21.07
C GLU A 60 15.10 -3.35 -22.27
N GLU A 61 16.39 -3.14 -22.08
CA GLU A 61 17.38 -3.29 -23.17
C GLU A 61 17.66 -4.75 -23.50
N THR A 62 17.69 -5.64 -22.50
CA THR A 62 17.88 -7.08 -22.70
C THR A 62 16.75 -7.64 -23.56
N PHE A 63 15.50 -7.30 -23.23
CA PHE A 63 14.33 -7.74 -23.98
C PHE A 63 14.34 -7.19 -25.42
N ALA A 64 14.65 -5.90 -25.59
CA ALA A 64 14.76 -5.30 -26.93
C ALA A 64 15.80 -6.01 -27.80
N GLN A 65 16.98 -6.31 -27.27
CA GLN A 65 18.03 -7.04 -27.98
C GLN A 65 17.63 -8.47 -28.33
N LEU A 66 16.93 -9.17 -27.41
CA LEU A 66 16.39 -10.49 -27.68
C LEU A 66 15.35 -10.48 -28.80
N LEU A 67 14.42 -9.51 -28.77
CA LEU A 67 13.44 -9.34 -29.85
C LEU A 67 14.12 -9.08 -31.20
N GLN A 68 15.16 -8.27 -31.22
CA GLN A 68 15.92 -8.01 -32.45
C GLN A 68 16.52 -9.30 -33.00
N VAL A 69 17.13 -10.17 -32.19
CA VAL A 69 17.64 -11.48 -32.63
C VAL A 69 16.52 -12.34 -33.19
N LEU A 70 15.33 -12.34 -32.58
CA LEU A 70 14.19 -13.09 -33.09
C LEU A 70 13.75 -12.59 -34.47
N VAL A 71 13.57 -11.29 -34.63
CA VAL A 71 13.13 -10.67 -35.90
C VAL A 71 14.16 -10.91 -37.01
N GLU A 72 15.46 -10.78 -36.72
CA GLU A 72 16.53 -11.03 -37.70
C GLU A 72 16.58 -12.51 -38.17
N LYS A 73 16.11 -13.44 -37.35
CA LYS A 73 16.05 -14.87 -37.67
C LYS A 73 14.68 -15.33 -38.16
N GLU A 74 13.64 -14.49 -38.08
CA GLU A 74 12.31 -14.79 -38.61
C GLU A 74 12.39 -14.96 -40.11
N GLY A 75 11.98 -16.13 -40.62
CA GLY A 75 12.11 -16.50 -42.02
C GLY A 75 13.40 -17.24 -42.40
N SER A 76 14.41 -17.34 -41.52
CA SER A 76 15.64 -18.10 -41.80
C SER A 76 15.51 -19.61 -41.55
N GLY A 77 14.38 -20.07 -40.97
CA GLY A 77 14.22 -21.48 -40.56
C GLY A 77 15.15 -21.88 -39.38
N ALA A 78 15.73 -20.92 -38.69
CA ALA A 78 16.67 -21.18 -37.60
C ALA A 78 16.00 -21.95 -36.46
N SER A 79 16.64 -23.02 -35.99
CA SER A 79 16.25 -23.76 -34.79
C SER A 79 16.45 -22.91 -33.55
N PHE A 80 15.80 -23.27 -32.41
CA PHE A 80 16.02 -22.56 -31.16
C PHE A 80 17.49 -22.60 -30.70
N SER A 81 18.21 -23.68 -30.95
CA SER A 81 19.67 -23.71 -30.71
C SER A 81 20.42 -22.66 -31.51
N GLY A 82 19.99 -22.36 -32.71
CA GLY A 82 20.55 -21.30 -33.53
C GLY A 82 20.32 -19.89 -32.94
N TYR A 83 19.19 -19.64 -32.25
CA TYR A 83 18.97 -18.41 -31.50
C TYR A 83 19.89 -18.31 -30.30
N LEU A 84 20.06 -19.39 -29.53
CA LEU A 84 20.93 -19.38 -28.37
C LEU A 84 22.40 -19.14 -28.76
N GLU A 85 22.87 -19.71 -29.87
CA GLU A 85 24.21 -19.45 -30.39
C GLU A 85 24.39 -17.98 -30.82
N GLU A 86 23.40 -17.37 -31.46
CA GLU A 86 23.43 -15.94 -31.81
C GLU A 86 23.45 -15.04 -30.55
N ILE A 87 22.65 -15.39 -29.52
CA ILE A 87 22.64 -14.70 -28.23
C ILE A 87 24.02 -14.75 -27.57
N LYS A 88 24.69 -15.92 -27.61
CA LYS A 88 26.07 -16.07 -27.12
C LYS A 88 27.06 -15.23 -27.91
N GLN A 89 26.98 -15.26 -29.26
CA GLN A 89 27.88 -14.50 -30.12
C GLN A 89 27.72 -12.98 -29.94
N LYS A 90 26.48 -12.50 -29.78
CA LYS A 90 26.20 -11.08 -29.53
C LYS A 90 26.53 -10.65 -28.10
N GLY A 91 26.76 -11.60 -27.19
CA GLY A 91 27.12 -11.32 -25.80
C GLY A 91 26.06 -10.50 -25.05
N ILE A 92 24.76 -10.79 -25.26
CA ILE A 92 23.65 -10.04 -24.66
C ILE A 92 23.67 -10.25 -23.14
N PRO A 93 23.88 -9.20 -22.32
CA PRO A 93 23.93 -9.34 -20.86
C PRO A 93 22.54 -9.49 -20.25
N GLY A 94 22.47 -10.02 -19.03
CA GLY A 94 21.21 -10.17 -18.27
C GLY A 94 20.45 -11.44 -18.59
N LEU A 95 21.10 -12.51 -19.04
CA LEU A 95 20.43 -13.75 -19.44
C LEU A 95 20.98 -14.97 -18.72
N VAL A 96 20.09 -15.89 -18.37
CA VAL A 96 20.42 -17.25 -17.91
C VAL A 96 19.61 -18.26 -18.73
N PHE A 97 20.26 -19.29 -19.26
CA PHE A 97 19.60 -20.39 -19.95
C PHE A 97 20.42 -21.67 -19.85
N LEU A 98 19.78 -22.82 -20.07
CA LEU A 98 20.47 -24.10 -20.14
C LEU A 98 21.02 -24.31 -21.54
N ASP A 99 22.33 -24.63 -21.62
CA ASP A 99 23.00 -24.94 -22.85
C ASP A 99 22.67 -26.38 -23.28
N ARG A 100 21.56 -26.50 -24.01
CA ARG A 100 21.02 -27.78 -24.46
C ARG A 100 21.85 -28.28 -25.65
N PRO A 101 22.38 -29.51 -25.62
CA PRO A 101 23.04 -30.07 -26.79
C PRO A 101 22.09 -30.03 -27.97
N GLY A 102 22.55 -29.51 -29.09
CA GLY A 102 21.75 -29.31 -30.30
C GLY A 102 20.97 -30.54 -30.67
N ASN A 103 19.65 -30.43 -30.74
CA ASN A 103 18.77 -31.49 -31.21
C ASN A 103 18.96 -31.60 -32.73
N LYS A 104 19.85 -32.52 -33.18
CA LYS A 104 20.05 -32.79 -34.61
C LYS A 104 18.85 -33.51 -35.22
N ASP A 105 17.97 -34.04 -34.39
CA ASP A 105 16.80 -34.82 -34.83
C ASP A 105 15.55 -34.17 -34.21
N GLY A 106 14.76 -33.47 -34.98
CA GLY A 106 13.53 -32.72 -34.71
C GLY A 106 12.52 -33.35 -33.72
N ALA A 107 12.99 -33.78 -32.54
CA ALA A 107 12.15 -34.31 -31.46
C ALA A 107 11.34 -33.16 -30.84
N ALA A 108 10.04 -33.22 -31.01
CA ALA A 108 9.08 -32.32 -30.40
C ALA A 108 9.28 -32.23 -28.90
N TRP A 109 9.14 -31.03 -28.33
CA TRP A 109 9.26 -30.70 -26.90
C TRP A 109 8.39 -31.55 -25.96
N GLY A 110 7.45 -32.32 -26.47
CA GLY A 110 6.48 -33.11 -25.73
C GLY A 110 6.97 -34.46 -25.14
N THR A 111 8.21 -34.89 -25.39
CA THR A 111 8.68 -36.23 -24.99
C THR A 111 9.64 -36.27 -23.81
N PHE A 112 9.86 -35.17 -23.09
CA PHE A 112 10.74 -35.17 -21.91
C PHE A 112 9.95 -35.46 -20.62
N ALA A 113 9.45 -36.67 -20.51
CA ALA A 113 9.08 -37.25 -19.22
C ALA A 113 10.35 -37.84 -18.56
N GLY A 114 10.97 -37.09 -17.64
CA GLY A 114 12.08 -37.60 -16.84
C GLY A 114 13.04 -36.50 -16.37
N GLY A 115 12.92 -36.12 -15.10
CA GLY A 115 13.72 -35.07 -14.45
C GLY A 115 15.24 -35.28 -14.40
N ASP A 116 15.75 -36.51 -14.66
CA ASP A 116 17.18 -36.84 -14.51
C ASP A 116 18.09 -36.35 -15.65
N ARG A 117 17.58 -36.03 -16.83
CA ARG A 117 18.42 -35.68 -17.99
C ARG A 117 18.87 -34.19 -18.00
N GLN A 118 18.18 -33.30 -17.29
CA GLN A 118 18.54 -31.87 -17.25
C GLN A 118 19.60 -31.54 -16.20
N ALA A 119 19.80 -32.40 -15.21
CA ALA A 119 20.79 -32.21 -14.17
C ALA A 119 22.22 -32.03 -14.70
N GLY A 120 22.51 -32.51 -15.92
CA GLY A 120 23.83 -32.46 -16.55
C GLY A 120 24.04 -31.33 -17.56
N TRP A 121 23.00 -30.52 -17.87
CA TRP A 121 23.19 -29.44 -18.86
C TRP A 121 23.88 -28.24 -18.24
N PRO A 122 24.95 -27.70 -18.89
CA PRO A 122 25.63 -26.54 -18.37
C PRO A 122 24.70 -25.32 -18.42
N VAL A 123 24.82 -24.48 -17.40
CA VAL A 123 24.14 -23.18 -17.33
C VAL A 123 24.99 -22.15 -18.02
N TYR A 124 24.38 -21.39 -18.90
CA TYR A 124 24.98 -20.23 -19.53
C TYR A 124 24.40 -18.97 -18.86
N ASP A 125 25.28 -18.22 -18.17
CA ASP A 125 24.93 -17.00 -17.47
C ASP A 125 25.77 -15.84 -18.05
N THR A 126 25.10 -14.84 -18.60
CA THR A 126 25.77 -13.69 -19.24
C THR A 126 26.08 -12.56 -18.26
N GLY A 127 25.87 -12.77 -16.96
CA GLY A 127 26.04 -11.72 -15.95
C GLY A 127 24.88 -10.72 -15.94
N ILE A 128 24.91 -9.82 -14.96
CA ILE A 128 23.92 -8.74 -14.84
C ILE A 128 24.29 -7.62 -15.82
N ARG A 129 23.30 -7.05 -16.49
CA ARG A 129 23.49 -5.86 -17.33
C ARG A 129 23.88 -4.66 -16.47
N PRO A 130 24.83 -3.80 -16.91
CA PRO A 130 25.05 -2.51 -16.25
C PRO A 130 23.76 -1.67 -16.22
N PRO A 131 23.57 -0.87 -15.16
CA PRO A 131 22.40 0.00 -15.02
C PRO A 131 22.23 0.93 -16.23
N MET A 132 20.99 1.02 -16.74
CA MET A 132 20.69 1.82 -17.93
C MET A 132 20.43 3.30 -17.61
N ASP A 133 20.55 4.17 -18.62
CA ASP A 133 20.10 5.56 -18.53
C ASP A 133 18.57 5.63 -18.55
N MET A 134 17.99 6.22 -17.50
CA MET A 134 16.53 6.38 -17.34
C MET A 134 15.87 7.18 -18.47
N ASN A 135 16.63 8.04 -19.15
CA ASN A 135 16.11 8.81 -20.28
C ASN A 135 15.89 7.98 -21.55
N ARG A 136 16.44 6.77 -21.61
CA ARG A 136 16.24 5.83 -22.74
C ARG A 136 14.95 5.02 -22.61
N ILE A 137 14.34 4.98 -21.43
CA ILE A 137 13.06 4.29 -21.21
C ILE A 137 11.96 5.08 -21.90
N PRO A 138 11.22 4.49 -22.86
CA PRO A 138 10.09 5.16 -23.50
C PRO A 138 8.97 5.43 -22.48
N PHE A 139 8.17 6.46 -22.74
CA PHE A 139 7.00 6.77 -21.92
C PHE A 139 5.81 5.87 -22.37
N PRO A 140 5.45 4.84 -21.59
CA PRO A 140 4.52 3.82 -22.05
C PRO A 140 3.09 4.35 -22.20
N TYR A 141 2.71 5.34 -21.38
CA TYR A 141 1.35 5.89 -21.38
C TYR A 141 1.03 6.75 -22.60
N GLY A 142 2.03 7.25 -23.30
CA GLY A 142 1.84 8.02 -24.55
C GLY A 142 1.24 7.22 -25.71
N PHE A 143 1.18 5.88 -25.59
CA PHE A 143 0.56 4.97 -26.56
C PHE A 143 -0.88 4.58 -26.20
N LEU A 144 -1.39 5.03 -25.03
CA LEU A 144 -2.73 4.72 -24.55
C LEU A 144 -3.67 5.89 -24.84
N GLU A 145 -4.94 5.57 -25.12
CA GLU A 145 -6.00 6.56 -25.18
C GLU A 145 -6.34 7.06 -23.78
N MET A 146 -6.66 8.34 -23.64
CA MET A 146 -6.90 8.98 -22.33
C MET A 146 -8.04 8.33 -21.55
N GLU A 147 -9.08 7.84 -22.24
CA GLU A 147 -10.21 7.12 -21.65
C GLU A 147 -9.80 5.83 -20.95
N GLN A 148 -8.69 5.21 -21.37
CA GLN A 148 -8.15 4.00 -20.73
C GLN A 148 -7.47 4.27 -19.39
N LEU A 149 -7.11 5.52 -19.12
CA LEU A 149 -6.47 5.97 -17.88
C LEU A 149 -7.48 6.45 -16.84
N GLU A 150 -8.70 6.73 -17.24
CA GLU A 150 -9.77 7.16 -16.35
C GLU A 150 -10.05 6.08 -15.29
N HIS A 151 -10.16 6.49 -14.04
CA HIS A 151 -10.37 5.59 -12.88
C HIS A 151 -9.24 4.60 -12.57
N ARG A 152 -8.02 4.82 -13.10
CA ARG A 152 -6.84 3.98 -12.79
C ARG A 152 -5.83 4.72 -11.95
N ILE A 153 -5.16 3.98 -11.06
CA ILE A 153 -3.92 4.43 -10.42
C ILE A 153 -2.81 4.28 -11.45
N ILE A 154 -2.10 5.37 -11.72
CA ILE A 154 -0.95 5.38 -12.63
C ILE A 154 0.32 5.18 -11.83
N TYR A 155 1.15 4.23 -12.23
CA TYR A 155 2.48 4.03 -11.65
C TYR A 155 3.52 4.73 -12.49
N TYR A 156 4.31 5.59 -11.86
CA TYR A 156 5.31 6.40 -12.54
C TYR A 156 6.67 6.30 -11.85
N GLU A 157 7.76 6.21 -12.62
CA GLU A 157 9.12 6.10 -12.14
C GLU A 157 9.95 7.27 -12.64
N SER A 158 10.36 8.18 -11.74
CA SER A 158 11.25 9.31 -12.05
C SER A 158 12.70 9.02 -11.68
N SER A 159 12.93 8.05 -10.79
CA SER A 159 14.27 7.59 -10.42
C SER A 159 14.26 6.09 -10.11
N ARG A 160 15.41 5.43 -10.30
CA ARG A 160 15.62 4.02 -10.03
C ARG A 160 16.88 3.82 -9.19
N GLY A 161 16.84 2.84 -8.27
CA GLY A 161 17.86 2.58 -7.27
C GLY A 161 17.54 3.23 -5.93
N CYS A 162 18.31 2.89 -4.89
CA CYS A 162 18.13 3.44 -3.55
C CYS A 162 19.51 3.62 -2.88
N PRO A 163 19.79 4.79 -2.25
CA PRO A 163 21.09 5.02 -1.62
C PRO A 163 21.27 4.27 -0.28
N PHE A 164 20.16 3.75 0.27
CA PHE A 164 20.15 3.04 1.55
C PHE A 164 20.51 1.55 1.40
N SER A 165 20.74 0.89 2.53
CA SER A 165 21.25 -0.50 2.58
C SER A 165 20.36 -1.41 3.41
N CYS A 166 19.04 -1.14 3.47
CA CYS A 166 18.11 -1.90 4.29
C CYS A 166 18.15 -3.39 3.95
N ALA A 167 18.38 -4.25 4.97
CA ALA A 167 18.65 -5.67 4.81
C ALA A 167 17.49 -6.46 4.16
N TYR A 168 16.26 -6.04 4.36
CA TYR A 168 15.05 -6.69 3.87
C TYR A 168 14.63 -6.25 2.45
N CYS A 169 15.31 -5.24 1.87
CA CYS A 169 14.85 -4.59 0.66
C CYS A 169 15.72 -4.92 -0.55
N LEU A 170 15.11 -5.41 -1.65
CA LEU A 170 15.83 -5.67 -2.90
C LEU A 170 16.37 -4.40 -3.57
N SER A 171 15.71 -3.26 -3.38
CA SER A 171 16.18 -1.99 -3.95
C SER A 171 17.49 -1.49 -3.33
N SER A 172 17.91 -2.05 -2.20
CA SER A 172 19.19 -1.75 -1.57
C SER A 172 20.40 -2.43 -2.24
N ILE A 173 20.17 -3.32 -3.19
CA ILE A 173 21.21 -4.04 -3.94
C ILE A 173 21.87 -3.10 -4.95
N ASP A 174 21.05 -2.36 -5.72
CA ASP A 174 21.53 -1.32 -6.64
C ASP A 174 21.56 0.04 -5.94
N LYS A 175 22.76 0.47 -5.56
CA LYS A 175 23.01 1.76 -4.88
C LYS A 175 23.19 2.93 -5.84
N SER A 176 23.21 2.66 -7.15
CA SER A 176 23.34 3.70 -8.18
C SER A 176 21.99 4.36 -8.43
N VAL A 177 21.66 5.43 -7.70
CA VAL A 177 20.43 6.18 -7.96
C VAL A 177 20.56 6.96 -9.24
N ARG A 178 19.68 6.68 -10.20
CA ARG A 178 19.62 7.31 -11.51
C ARG A 178 18.31 8.05 -11.65
N PHE A 179 18.34 9.22 -12.22
CA PHE A 179 17.18 10.10 -12.37
C PHE A 179 16.87 10.29 -13.85
N ARG A 180 15.59 10.30 -14.16
CA ARG A 180 15.08 10.82 -15.42
C ARG A 180 15.32 12.33 -15.46
N SER A 181 15.59 12.92 -16.62
CA SER A 181 15.78 14.37 -16.70
C SER A 181 14.51 15.13 -16.29
N LEU A 182 14.69 16.27 -15.63
CA LEU A 182 13.54 17.05 -15.15
C LEU A 182 12.62 17.53 -16.28
N GLU A 183 13.18 17.78 -17.47
CA GLU A 183 12.41 18.15 -18.65
C GLU A 183 11.43 17.05 -19.01
N ARG A 184 11.90 15.79 -19.10
CA ARG A 184 11.05 14.64 -19.38
C ARG A 184 10.02 14.38 -18.29
N VAL A 185 10.44 14.45 -17.02
CA VAL A 185 9.52 14.29 -15.89
C VAL A 185 8.38 15.29 -15.98
N LYS A 186 8.67 16.56 -16.27
CA LYS A 186 7.64 17.61 -16.41
C LYS A 186 6.72 17.39 -17.60
N GLU A 187 7.25 16.95 -18.74
CA GLU A 187 6.43 16.57 -19.91
C GLU A 187 5.46 15.44 -19.58
N GLU A 188 5.98 14.37 -18.96
CA GLU A 188 5.21 13.17 -18.62
C GLU A 188 4.16 13.45 -17.54
N LEU A 189 4.48 14.28 -16.54
CA LEU A 189 3.51 14.74 -15.54
C LEU A 189 2.44 15.65 -16.15
N SER A 190 2.81 16.51 -17.12
CA SER A 190 1.83 17.33 -17.87
C SER A 190 0.82 16.45 -18.60
N PHE A 191 1.25 15.32 -19.16
CA PHE A 191 0.35 14.35 -19.79
C PHE A 191 -0.69 13.84 -18.80
N PHE A 192 -0.29 13.40 -17.60
CA PHE A 192 -1.20 12.90 -16.58
C PHE A 192 -2.16 13.98 -16.05
N LEU A 193 -1.65 15.17 -15.82
CA LEU A 193 -2.45 16.31 -15.37
C LEU A 193 -3.51 16.71 -16.42
N ASN A 194 -3.15 16.71 -17.71
CA ASN A 194 -4.07 16.98 -18.81
C ASN A 194 -5.11 15.85 -18.96
N ALA A 195 -4.71 14.58 -18.77
CA ALA A 195 -5.60 13.42 -18.76
C ALA A 195 -6.51 13.40 -17.50
N ARG A 196 -6.30 14.28 -16.52
CA ARG A 196 -7.06 14.37 -15.26
C ARG A 196 -7.13 13.03 -14.51
N VAL A 197 -6.03 12.24 -14.55
CA VAL A 197 -5.97 10.96 -13.85
C VAL A 197 -6.17 11.18 -12.35
N PRO A 198 -6.89 10.27 -11.65
CA PRO A 198 -7.21 10.48 -10.24
C PRO A 198 -5.97 10.42 -9.35
N GLN A 199 -5.03 9.50 -9.66
CA GLN A 199 -3.83 9.33 -8.85
C GLN A 199 -2.63 8.89 -9.68
N VAL A 200 -1.46 9.50 -9.39
CA VAL A 200 -0.13 9.06 -9.86
C VAL A 200 0.68 8.61 -8.65
N LYS A 201 0.99 7.31 -8.57
CA LYS A 201 1.88 6.76 -7.56
C LYS A 201 3.29 6.66 -8.11
N PHE A 202 4.22 7.44 -7.54
CA PHE A 202 5.64 7.30 -7.81
C PHE A 202 6.14 5.99 -7.19
N VAL A 203 6.90 5.22 -7.98
CA VAL A 203 7.51 3.97 -7.54
C VAL A 203 9.00 4.14 -7.21
N ASP A 204 9.46 5.36 -7.13
CA ASP A 204 10.78 5.77 -6.64
C ASP A 204 10.93 5.34 -5.17
N ARG A 205 11.99 4.61 -4.84
CA ARG A 205 12.13 3.94 -3.52
C ARG A 205 12.44 4.88 -2.36
N THR A 206 12.97 6.05 -2.63
CA THR A 206 13.12 7.16 -1.70
C THR A 206 13.15 8.43 -2.53
N PHE A 207 11.98 8.93 -2.84
CA PHE A 207 11.82 10.03 -3.78
C PHE A 207 12.65 11.27 -3.42
N ASN A 208 12.71 11.61 -2.14
CA ASN A 208 13.44 12.78 -1.64
C ASN A 208 14.93 12.53 -1.33
N CYS A 209 15.52 11.42 -1.79
CA CYS A 209 16.95 11.16 -1.59
C CYS A 209 17.87 12.18 -2.30
N LYS A 210 17.32 12.95 -3.25
CA LYS A 210 17.98 14.09 -3.91
C LYS A 210 17.08 15.31 -3.84
N LYS A 211 17.30 16.18 -2.86
CA LYS A 211 16.49 17.38 -2.60
C LYS A 211 16.19 18.20 -3.87
N SER A 212 17.21 18.48 -4.71
CA SER A 212 17.01 19.30 -5.92
C SER A 212 16.03 18.68 -6.93
N HIS A 213 15.95 17.34 -7.01
CA HIS A 213 14.99 16.63 -7.84
C HIS A 213 13.59 16.71 -7.23
N ALA A 214 13.47 16.38 -5.95
CA ALA A 214 12.19 16.40 -5.23
C ALA A 214 11.55 17.79 -5.26
N MET A 215 12.31 18.83 -4.92
CA MET A 215 11.84 20.21 -4.95
C MET A 215 11.35 20.65 -6.33
N ALA A 216 12.11 20.30 -7.39
CA ALA A 216 11.72 20.68 -8.75
C ALA A 216 10.42 19.97 -9.22
N VAL A 217 10.22 18.72 -8.83
CA VAL A 217 9.00 17.96 -9.15
C VAL A 217 7.82 18.45 -8.33
N TRP A 218 7.96 18.61 -7.02
CA TRP A 218 6.91 19.11 -6.14
C TRP A 218 6.48 20.54 -6.51
N GLN A 219 7.44 21.40 -6.83
CA GLN A 219 7.13 22.77 -7.30
C GLN A 219 6.33 22.74 -8.60
N PHE A 220 6.73 21.91 -9.57
CA PHE A 220 6.01 21.73 -10.83
C PHE A 220 4.57 21.24 -10.61
N ILE A 221 4.39 20.23 -9.74
CA ILE A 221 3.06 19.70 -9.40
C ILE A 221 2.18 20.79 -8.78
N ARG A 222 2.71 21.57 -7.83
CA ARG A 222 1.98 22.68 -7.20
C ARG A 222 1.56 23.75 -8.22
N GLU A 223 2.46 24.12 -9.12
CA GLU A 223 2.21 25.18 -10.12
C GLU A 223 1.22 24.75 -11.20
N ASN A 224 1.08 23.44 -11.45
CA ASN A 224 0.22 22.89 -12.49
C ASN A 224 -0.96 22.07 -11.92
N ASP A 225 -1.30 22.24 -10.64
CA ASP A 225 -2.39 21.51 -10.00
C ASP A 225 -3.71 21.70 -10.73
N ASN A 226 -4.31 20.59 -11.17
CA ASN A 226 -5.60 20.57 -11.89
C ASN A 226 -6.81 20.43 -10.96
N GLY A 227 -6.61 20.42 -9.64
CA GLY A 227 -7.64 20.26 -8.62
C GLY A 227 -8.20 18.84 -8.45
N ILE A 228 -7.66 17.84 -9.17
CA ILE A 228 -8.15 16.47 -9.18
C ILE A 228 -7.04 15.48 -8.82
N THR A 229 -5.95 15.50 -9.58
CA THR A 229 -4.88 14.49 -9.48
C THR A 229 -4.21 14.54 -8.10
N ASN A 230 -4.07 13.37 -7.48
CA ASN A 230 -3.27 13.15 -6.28
C ASN A 230 -1.93 12.51 -6.67
N PHE A 231 -0.86 12.88 -6.01
CA PHE A 231 0.47 12.34 -6.21
C PHE A 231 0.97 11.66 -4.93
N HIS A 232 1.31 10.38 -5.04
CA HIS A 232 1.78 9.56 -3.92
C HIS A 232 3.29 9.32 -4.03
N PHE A 233 4.04 9.56 -2.94
CA PHE A 233 5.49 9.42 -2.88
C PHE A 233 5.92 8.58 -1.69
N GLU A 234 6.88 7.65 -1.91
CA GLU A 234 7.64 6.99 -0.83
C GLU A 234 8.82 7.89 -0.46
N ILE A 235 8.91 8.33 0.79
CA ILE A 235 9.95 9.26 1.25
C ILE A 235 10.69 8.78 2.52
N ALA A 236 11.87 9.33 2.76
CA ALA A 236 12.51 9.34 4.07
C ALA A 236 12.19 10.68 4.75
N ALA A 237 11.31 10.67 5.73
CA ALA A 237 10.81 11.92 6.33
C ALA A 237 11.90 12.70 7.07
N ASP A 238 12.84 11.99 7.70
CA ASP A 238 13.99 12.54 8.40
C ASP A 238 15.03 13.26 7.49
N LEU A 239 14.84 13.19 6.16
CA LEU A 239 15.61 13.99 5.20
C LEU A 239 14.97 15.34 4.84
N LEU A 240 13.68 15.55 5.21
CA LEU A 240 12.97 16.78 4.88
C LEU A 240 13.51 17.97 5.68
N ASP A 241 13.86 19.03 4.99
CA ASP A 241 14.24 20.28 5.63
C ASP A 241 13.10 21.33 5.61
N GLN A 242 13.36 22.50 6.20
CA GLN A 242 12.35 23.54 6.33
C GLN A 242 11.85 24.10 4.98
N GLU A 243 12.70 24.09 3.94
CA GLU A 243 12.30 24.56 2.61
C GLU A 243 11.33 23.60 1.95
N GLU A 244 11.61 22.29 2.04
CA GLU A 244 10.72 21.23 1.57
C GLU A 244 9.40 21.22 2.33
N LEU A 245 9.43 21.35 3.66
CA LEU A 245 8.23 21.44 4.49
C LEU A 245 7.38 22.67 4.18
N ASN A 246 8.00 23.82 3.90
CA ASN A 246 7.27 25.03 3.50
C ASN A 246 6.58 24.85 2.14
N LEU A 247 7.26 24.20 1.18
CA LEU A 247 6.67 23.89 -0.12
C LEU A 247 5.47 22.94 0.04
N LEU A 248 5.64 21.82 0.74
CA LEU A 248 4.61 20.82 1.00
C LEU A 248 3.40 21.44 1.75
N SER A 249 3.64 22.32 2.75
CA SER A 249 2.59 23.00 3.50
C SER A 249 1.78 23.99 2.67
N SER A 250 2.30 24.43 1.52
CA SER A 250 1.62 25.38 0.60
C SER A 250 0.74 24.69 -0.44
N MET A 251 0.69 23.36 -0.45
CA MET A 251 -0.05 22.60 -1.44
C MET A 251 -1.53 22.47 -1.07
N ARG A 252 -2.37 22.29 -2.08
CA ARG A 252 -3.81 22.01 -1.89
C ARG A 252 -4.00 20.74 -1.04
N PRO A 253 -4.98 20.73 -0.11
CA PRO A 253 -5.35 19.50 0.59
C PRO A 253 -5.66 18.35 -0.38
N GLY A 254 -5.05 17.18 -0.13
CA GLY A 254 -5.19 15.99 -0.96
C GLY A 254 -4.41 15.99 -2.27
N LEU A 255 -3.56 17.00 -2.56
CA LEU A 255 -2.67 16.96 -3.73
C LEU A 255 -1.55 15.95 -3.55
N ILE A 256 -1.00 15.83 -2.34
CA ILE A 256 0.12 14.94 -2.02
C ILE A 256 -0.30 13.91 -0.98
N GLN A 257 0.21 12.70 -1.15
CA GLN A 257 0.21 11.62 -0.17
C GLN A 257 1.65 11.17 0.04
N LEU A 258 2.05 10.98 1.30
CA LEU A 258 3.40 10.56 1.67
C LEU A 258 3.35 9.20 2.37
N GLU A 259 4.13 8.25 1.86
CA GLU A 259 4.39 6.95 2.49
C GLU A 259 5.76 7.01 3.17
N ILE A 260 5.79 6.78 4.48
CA ILE A 260 6.95 6.99 5.35
C ILE A 260 7.25 5.67 6.06
N GLY A 261 8.27 4.97 5.61
CA GLY A 261 8.70 3.76 6.27
C GLY A 261 9.41 4.06 7.60
N VAL A 262 8.81 3.74 8.73
CA VAL A 262 9.44 3.75 10.06
C VAL A 262 10.11 2.41 10.32
N GLN A 263 9.38 1.34 10.08
CA GLN A 263 9.70 -0.08 10.19
C GLN A 263 9.78 -0.59 11.64
N SER A 264 10.50 0.09 12.52
CA SER A 264 10.62 -0.13 13.96
C SER A 264 11.13 1.14 14.63
N THR A 265 10.86 1.31 15.91
CA THR A 265 11.49 2.37 16.76
C THR A 265 12.60 1.81 17.65
N ASN A 266 12.86 0.49 17.60
CA ASN A 266 13.91 -0.16 18.36
C ASN A 266 15.30 0.09 17.73
N PRO A 267 16.25 0.74 18.44
CA PRO A 267 17.58 1.05 17.88
C PRO A 267 18.38 -0.20 17.48
N ASP A 268 18.26 -1.31 18.23
CA ASP A 268 18.97 -2.55 17.92
C ASP A 268 18.42 -3.18 16.65
N THR A 269 17.11 -3.15 16.47
CA THR A 269 16.44 -3.59 15.23
C THR A 269 16.88 -2.74 14.04
N LEU A 270 16.81 -1.40 14.16
CA LEU A 270 17.23 -0.48 13.09
C LEU A 270 18.68 -0.70 12.69
N SER A 271 19.56 -0.91 13.66
CA SER A 271 20.98 -1.23 13.42
C SER A 271 21.13 -2.56 12.68
N ALA A 272 20.44 -3.62 13.13
CA ALA A 272 20.52 -4.96 12.54
C ALA A 272 20.03 -4.99 11.09
N ILE A 273 18.97 -4.27 10.77
CA ILE A 273 18.44 -4.14 9.40
C ILE A 273 19.18 -3.07 8.56
N ARG A 274 20.27 -2.51 9.07
CA ARG A 274 21.09 -1.49 8.40
C ARG A 274 20.30 -0.23 7.99
N ARG A 275 19.25 0.10 8.74
CA ARG A 275 18.45 1.28 8.50
C ARG A 275 18.96 2.45 9.34
N LYS A 276 19.29 3.54 8.64
CA LYS A 276 19.67 4.81 9.27
C LYS A 276 18.45 5.72 9.21
N THR A 277 17.84 6.00 10.35
CA THR A 277 16.69 6.88 10.46
C THR A 277 16.64 7.53 11.85
N ASP A 278 16.16 8.76 11.93
CA ASP A 278 15.94 9.49 13.17
C ASP A 278 14.45 9.51 13.52
N ILE A 279 14.05 8.66 14.47
CA ILE A 279 12.65 8.52 14.88
C ILE A 279 12.12 9.82 15.53
N ALA A 280 12.96 10.55 16.26
CA ALA A 280 12.55 11.82 16.86
C ALA A 280 12.26 12.88 15.79
N GLU A 281 13.08 12.94 14.75
CA GLU A 281 12.85 13.87 13.62
C GLU A 281 11.63 13.43 12.79
N ILE A 282 11.43 12.13 12.53
CA ILE A 282 10.19 11.63 11.88
C ILE A 282 8.96 12.10 12.67
N ARG A 283 8.92 11.89 13.98
CA ARG A 283 7.82 12.33 14.84
C ARG A 283 7.54 13.82 14.70
N LYS A 284 8.58 14.64 14.78
CA LYS A 284 8.47 16.10 14.65
C LYS A 284 7.92 16.52 13.29
N ILE A 285 8.41 15.90 12.22
CA ILE A 285 7.98 16.20 10.84
C ILE A 285 6.54 15.76 10.61
N THR A 286 6.16 14.55 11.07
CA THR A 286 4.80 14.04 10.97
C THR A 286 3.81 14.97 11.66
N HIS A 287 4.09 15.40 12.91
CA HIS A 287 3.24 16.37 13.60
C HIS A 287 3.19 17.73 12.90
N HIS A 288 4.31 18.19 12.31
CA HIS A 288 4.30 19.42 11.52
C HIS A 288 3.35 19.32 10.33
N ILE A 289 3.41 18.22 9.58
CA ILE A 289 2.55 17.98 8.41
C ILE A 289 1.08 17.85 8.86
N ASN A 290 0.79 17.11 9.94
CA ASN A 290 -0.56 16.98 10.50
C ASN A 290 -1.17 18.33 10.85
N SER A 291 -0.37 19.25 11.42
CA SER A 291 -0.84 20.58 11.79
C SER A 291 -1.33 21.43 10.60
N ARG A 292 -0.97 21.05 9.37
CA ARG A 292 -1.37 21.76 8.13
C ARG A 292 -2.64 21.19 7.50
N HIS A 293 -3.03 19.96 7.87
CA HIS A 293 -4.23 19.29 7.41
C HIS A 293 -4.39 19.29 5.86
N ASN A 294 -3.30 19.04 5.15
CA ASN A 294 -3.29 19.08 3.68
C ASN A 294 -2.67 17.87 2.99
N ILE A 295 -1.93 17.02 3.70
CA ILE A 295 -1.22 15.86 3.18
C ILE A 295 -1.67 14.62 3.94
N HIS A 296 -2.00 13.56 3.21
CA HIS A 296 -2.27 12.25 3.77
C HIS A 296 -0.94 11.54 4.05
N GLN A 297 -0.71 11.18 5.31
CA GLN A 297 0.50 10.48 5.76
C GLN A 297 0.21 9.00 6.03
N HIS A 298 1.05 8.14 5.48
CA HIS A 298 1.02 6.71 5.66
C HIS A 298 2.33 6.28 6.31
N LEU A 299 2.28 5.70 7.50
CA LEU A 299 3.44 5.24 8.25
C LEU A 299 3.45 3.71 8.33
N ASP A 300 4.63 3.10 8.12
CA ASP A 300 4.78 1.65 8.04
C ASP A 300 5.61 1.09 9.19
N LEU A 301 5.17 -0.04 9.74
CA LEU A 301 5.92 -0.92 10.63
C LEU A 301 6.07 -2.30 10.00
N ILE A 302 7.16 -3.02 10.32
CA ILE A 302 7.39 -4.39 9.87
C ILE A 302 7.57 -5.31 11.09
N ALA A 303 6.65 -6.24 11.29
CA ALA A 303 6.76 -7.29 12.28
C ALA A 303 7.72 -8.41 11.83
N GLY A 304 8.47 -8.99 12.75
CA GLY A 304 9.40 -10.10 12.48
C GLY A 304 10.80 -9.66 12.11
N LEU A 305 11.15 -8.40 12.32
CA LEU A 305 12.52 -7.92 12.15
C LEU A 305 13.46 -8.46 13.26
N PRO A 306 14.78 -8.59 12.98
CA PRO A 306 15.76 -9.00 13.97
C PRO A 306 15.77 -8.09 15.20
N HIS A 307 16.01 -8.68 16.40
CA HIS A 307 16.07 -8.00 17.70
C HIS A 307 14.77 -7.31 18.15
N GLU A 308 13.64 -7.65 17.53
CA GLU A 308 12.34 -7.12 17.94
C GLU A 308 11.41 -8.22 18.44
N ASP A 309 11.25 -8.30 19.75
CA ASP A 309 10.26 -9.16 20.40
C ASP A 309 8.88 -8.50 20.46
N LEU A 310 7.88 -9.22 20.92
CA LEU A 310 6.51 -8.72 21.00
C LEU A 310 6.39 -7.44 21.85
N SER A 311 7.14 -7.34 22.95
CA SER A 311 7.13 -6.16 23.82
C SER A 311 7.71 -4.93 23.11
N SER A 312 8.82 -5.12 22.41
CA SER A 312 9.46 -4.08 21.60
C SER A 312 8.55 -3.64 20.46
N PHE A 313 7.91 -4.58 19.75
CA PHE A 313 6.98 -4.25 18.68
C PHE A 313 5.76 -3.47 19.20
N ARG A 314 5.17 -3.87 20.34
CA ARG A 314 4.07 -3.14 20.98
C ARG A 314 4.47 -1.69 21.29
N LYS A 315 5.71 -1.47 21.74
CA LYS A 315 6.24 -0.12 21.95
C LYS A 315 6.36 0.64 20.65
N SER A 316 6.97 0.05 19.60
CA SER A 316 7.07 0.66 18.27
C SER A 316 5.69 1.02 17.71
N PHE A 317 4.72 0.14 17.87
CA PHE A 317 3.33 0.38 17.45
C PHE A 317 2.73 1.61 18.15
N ASN A 318 2.82 1.67 19.47
CA ASN A 318 2.27 2.77 20.27
C ASN A 318 2.94 4.10 19.89
N GLU A 319 4.27 4.12 19.75
CA GLU A 319 5.01 5.32 19.37
C GLU A 319 4.64 5.85 17.98
N VAL A 320 4.36 4.95 17.01
CA VAL A 320 3.96 5.34 15.64
C VAL A 320 2.47 5.71 15.59
N TYR A 321 1.62 5.04 16.35
CA TYR A 321 0.22 5.44 16.52
C TYR A 321 0.09 6.86 17.09
N ASP A 322 0.93 7.22 18.08
CA ASP A 322 0.96 8.55 18.69
C ASP A 322 1.51 9.65 17.74
N MET A 323 2.05 9.28 16.58
CA MET A 323 2.36 10.24 15.50
C MET A 323 1.11 10.63 14.69
N GLU A 324 -0.02 9.98 14.93
CA GLU A 324 -1.34 10.26 14.32
C GLU A 324 -1.35 10.22 12.77
N PRO A 325 -0.79 9.17 12.13
CA PRO A 325 -0.88 9.07 10.68
C PRO A 325 -2.33 8.86 10.22
N GLU A 326 -2.66 9.28 9.00
CA GLU A 326 -3.94 8.93 8.41
C GLU A 326 -4.06 7.44 8.13
N GLN A 327 -2.93 6.76 7.90
CA GLN A 327 -2.86 5.31 7.70
C GLN A 327 -1.64 4.74 8.42
N LEU A 328 -1.84 3.68 9.20
CA LEU A 328 -0.80 2.91 9.87
C LEU A 328 -0.77 1.51 9.28
N GLN A 329 0.26 1.18 8.52
CA GLN A 329 0.42 -0.14 7.94
C GLN A 329 1.29 -1.03 8.81
N LEU A 330 0.76 -2.18 9.21
CA LEU A 330 1.54 -3.24 9.81
C LEU A 330 1.90 -4.27 8.74
N GLY A 331 3.14 -4.25 8.29
CA GLY A 331 3.67 -5.27 7.40
C GLY A 331 4.30 -6.42 8.17
N PHE A 332 4.48 -7.56 7.49
CA PHE A 332 5.23 -8.70 8.02
C PHE A 332 6.47 -8.92 7.16
N LEU A 333 7.60 -9.22 7.82
CA LEU A 333 8.85 -9.46 7.11
C LEU A 333 8.68 -10.52 6.04
N LYS A 334 9.12 -10.20 4.84
CA LYS A 334 9.20 -11.13 3.71
C LYS A 334 10.67 -11.40 3.39
N VAL A 335 11.05 -12.67 3.39
CA VAL A 335 12.42 -13.08 3.08
C VAL A 335 12.58 -13.16 1.57
N LEU A 336 12.94 -12.03 0.95
CA LEU A 336 13.04 -11.90 -0.50
C LEU A 336 14.35 -12.49 -1.00
N LYS A 337 14.27 -13.29 -2.06
CA LYS A 337 15.44 -13.89 -2.72
C LYS A 337 16.42 -12.82 -3.19
N GLY A 338 17.70 -12.99 -2.84
CA GLY A 338 18.76 -12.02 -3.13
C GLY A 338 18.87 -10.86 -2.17
N SER A 339 17.96 -10.70 -1.20
CA SER A 339 18.10 -9.69 -0.14
C SER A 339 19.15 -10.12 0.91
N TYR A 340 19.73 -9.14 1.62
CA TYR A 340 20.66 -9.47 2.72
C TYR A 340 19.96 -10.23 3.86
N MET A 341 18.66 -10.10 4.00
CA MET A 341 17.87 -10.84 4.99
C MET A 341 17.95 -12.37 4.77
N GLU A 342 18.09 -12.81 3.54
CA GLU A 342 18.28 -14.23 3.21
C GLU A 342 19.59 -14.79 3.84
N GLU A 343 20.65 -14.00 3.87
CA GLU A 343 21.91 -14.36 4.54
C GLU A 343 21.77 -14.41 6.07
N MET A 344 20.82 -13.68 6.64
CA MET A 344 20.57 -13.61 8.08
C MET A 344 19.69 -14.75 8.63
N ILE A 345 19.11 -15.58 7.76
CA ILE A 345 18.21 -16.67 8.17
C ILE A 345 18.78 -17.51 9.32
N PRO A 346 20.04 -18.06 9.24
CA PRO A 346 20.56 -18.88 10.32
C PRO A 346 20.80 -18.12 11.63
N ALA A 347 21.28 -16.88 11.52
CA ALA A 347 21.60 -16.06 12.69
C ALA A 347 20.37 -15.59 13.45
N CYS A 348 19.28 -15.34 12.74
CA CYS A 348 18.01 -14.88 13.30
C CYS A 348 17.00 -16.02 13.54
N GLU A 349 17.37 -17.27 13.22
CA GLU A 349 16.47 -18.44 13.30
C GLU A 349 15.13 -18.17 12.59
N LEU A 350 15.20 -17.53 11.41
CA LEU A 350 14.03 -17.15 10.64
C LEU A 350 13.33 -18.38 10.06
N LEU A 351 12.08 -18.60 10.45
CA LEU A 351 11.16 -19.49 9.75
C LEU A 351 10.18 -18.62 8.95
N TYR A 352 10.00 -18.97 7.69
CA TYR A 352 9.13 -18.25 6.78
C TYR A 352 8.41 -19.20 5.81
N SER A 353 7.33 -18.74 5.19
CA SER A 353 6.60 -19.52 4.21
C SER A 353 7.49 -19.90 3.02
N SER A 354 7.50 -21.18 2.65
CA SER A 354 8.22 -21.67 1.46
C SER A 354 7.60 -21.17 0.14
N SER A 355 6.36 -20.69 0.20
CA SER A 355 5.64 -20.15 -0.93
C SER A 355 5.58 -18.61 -0.87
N PRO A 356 5.54 -17.90 -2.00
CA PRO A 356 5.28 -16.48 -2.00
C PRO A 356 4.01 -16.13 -1.19
N PRO A 357 4.02 -15.09 -0.39
CA PRO A 357 5.01 -14.00 -0.34
C PRO A 357 6.22 -14.20 0.59
N TYR A 358 6.59 -15.41 0.96
CA TYR A 358 7.75 -15.74 1.81
C TYR A 358 7.72 -15.05 3.18
N GLU A 359 6.53 -14.93 3.72
CA GLU A 359 6.25 -14.20 4.93
C GLU A 359 6.78 -14.95 6.15
N VAL A 360 7.32 -14.20 7.12
CA VAL A 360 7.83 -14.71 8.38
C VAL A 360 6.74 -15.47 9.16
N LEU A 361 7.13 -16.62 9.72
CA LEU A 361 6.31 -17.46 10.60
C LEU A 361 6.79 -17.37 12.05
N SER A 362 8.10 -17.30 12.25
CA SER A 362 8.72 -17.07 13.57
C SER A 362 10.16 -16.60 13.40
N THR A 363 10.70 -16.01 14.46
CA THR A 363 12.10 -15.58 14.55
C THR A 363 12.66 -16.03 15.90
N ARG A 364 13.96 -15.79 16.15
CA ARG A 364 14.54 -15.96 17.49
C ARG A 364 13.78 -15.18 18.59
N TRP A 365 13.15 -14.07 18.24
CA TRP A 365 12.51 -13.12 19.18
C TRP A 365 10.99 -13.18 19.20
N LEU A 366 10.36 -13.68 18.12
CA LEU A 366 8.91 -13.81 17.99
C LEU A 366 8.53 -15.27 17.71
N SER A 367 7.68 -15.82 18.54
CA SER A 367 7.05 -17.12 18.30
C SER A 367 5.98 -17.03 17.20
N TYR A 368 5.55 -18.17 16.68
CA TYR A 368 4.41 -18.21 15.74
C TYR A 368 3.11 -17.70 16.38
N GLY A 369 2.94 -17.91 17.70
CA GLY A 369 1.81 -17.37 18.45
C GLY A 369 1.82 -15.84 18.47
N ASP A 370 3.00 -15.23 18.65
CA ASP A 370 3.14 -13.76 18.61
C ASP A 370 2.83 -13.21 17.21
N ILE A 371 3.27 -13.89 16.14
CA ILE A 371 2.93 -13.49 14.76
C ILE A 371 1.42 -13.54 14.52
N LEU A 372 0.72 -14.56 15.05
CA LEU A 372 -0.73 -14.64 14.95
C LEU A 372 -1.44 -13.52 15.73
N GLU A 373 -0.93 -13.16 16.92
CA GLU A 373 -1.44 -12.00 17.67
C GLU A 373 -1.28 -10.71 16.86
N LEU A 374 -0.08 -10.48 16.29
CA LEU A 374 0.20 -9.30 15.49
C LEU A 374 -0.69 -9.22 14.23
N LYS A 375 -0.97 -10.36 13.58
CA LYS A 375 -1.92 -10.42 12.45
C LYS A 375 -3.35 -10.06 12.85
N ALA A 376 -3.78 -10.52 14.01
CA ALA A 376 -5.11 -10.18 14.51
C ALA A 376 -5.22 -8.68 14.84
N VAL A 377 -4.17 -8.08 15.39
CA VAL A 377 -4.10 -6.62 15.62
C VAL A 377 -4.07 -5.86 14.30
N GLU A 378 -3.28 -6.31 13.32
CA GLU A 378 -3.22 -5.71 11.98
C GLU A 378 -4.59 -5.69 11.30
N GLU A 379 -5.36 -6.77 11.34
CA GLU A 379 -6.72 -6.83 10.80
C GLU A 379 -7.61 -5.76 11.45
N MET A 380 -7.53 -5.55 12.76
CA MET A 380 -8.31 -4.53 13.46
C MET A 380 -7.87 -3.10 13.11
N VAL A 381 -6.59 -2.88 12.95
CA VAL A 381 -6.04 -1.59 12.48
C VAL A 381 -6.55 -1.28 11.06
N GLU A 382 -6.50 -2.24 10.16
CA GLU A 382 -6.97 -2.07 8.78
C GLU A 382 -8.47 -1.77 8.72
N VAL A 383 -9.27 -2.54 9.48
CA VAL A 383 -10.73 -2.40 9.49
C VAL A 383 -11.18 -1.11 10.14
N TYR A 384 -10.59 -0.73 11.27
CA TYR A 384 -11.12 0.33 12.12
C TYR A 384 -10.33 1.63 12.05
N TYR A 385 -9.00 1.59 11.99
CA TYR A 385 -8.17 2.77 11.91
C TYR A 385 -7.97 3.24 10.46
N ASN A 386 -7.43 2.40 9.59
CA ASN A 386 -7.08 2.76 8.22
C ASN A 386 -8.28 3.09 7.34
N SER A 387 -9.45 2.51 7.63
CA SER A 387 -10.70 2.86 6.96
C SER A 387 -11.14 4.30 7.20
N ARG A 388 -10.62 4.96 8.23
CA ARG A 388 -10.99 6.32 8.68
C ARG A 388 -12.49 6.50 8.95
N GLN A 389 -13.23 5.40 9.17
CA GLN A 389 -14.68 5.43 9.37
C GLN A 389 -15.08 5.50 10.85
N PHE A 390 -14.13 5.32 11.78
CA PHE A 390 -14.39 5.15 13.21
C PHE A 390 -13.51 6.07 14.07
N THR A 391 -13.19 7.27 13.56
CA THR A 391 -12.23 8.18 14.20
C THR A 391 -12.68 8.63 15.59
N CYS A 392 -13.91 9.10 15.72
CA CYS A 392 -14.48 9.52 17.01
C CYS A 392 -14.69 8.33 17.96
N THR A 393 -15.08 7.18 17.40
CA THR A 393 -15.29 5.94 18.17
C THR A 393 -13.98 5.41 18.74
N LEU A 394 -12.92 5.37 17.93
CA LEU A 394 -11.59 4.94 18.38
C LEU A 394 -10.99 5.90 19.42
N GLU A 395 -11.18 7.20 19.25
CA GLU A 395 -10.78 8.20 20.24
C GLU A 395 -11.48 7.97 21.59
N GLN A 396 -12.78 7.68 21.59
CA GLN A 396 -13.53 7.35 22.79
C GLN A 396 -13.09 6.01 23.37
N LEU A 397 -12.90 4.98 22.54
CA LEU A 397 -12.48 3.64 22.95
C LEU A 397 -11.06 3.67 23.56
N ARG A 398 -10.16 4.46 22.98
CA ARG A 398 -8.77 4.62 23.44
C ARG A 398 -8.66 5.01 24.91
N GLN A 399 -9.65 5.73 25.43
CA GLN A 399 -9.66 6.17 26.85
C GLN A 399 -9.87 5.01 27.85
N GLU A 400 -10.31 3.85 27.40
CA GLU A 400 -10.55 2.66 28.24
C GLU A 400 -9.32 1.74 28.36
N PHE A 401 -8.24 2.02 27.64
CA PHE A 401 -7.03 1.20 27.56
C PHE A 401 -5.77 2.01 27.89
N ASP A 402 -4.76 1.37 28.47
CA ASP A 402 -3.49 2.04 28.79
C ASP A 402 -2.72 2.39 27.51
N THR A 403 -2.78 1.54 26.47
CA THR A 403 -2.08 1.74 25.20
C THR A 403 -2.98 1.53 23.99
N PRO A 404 -2.67 2.16 22.82
CA PRO A 404 -3.35 1.87 21.56
C PRO A 404 -3.26 0.40 21.16
N TYR A 405 -2.12 -0.25 21.39
CA TYR A 405 -1.95 -1.67 21.07
C TYR A 405 -2.94 -2.55 21.81
N GLU A 406 -3.11 -2.32 23.14
CA GLU A 406 -4.07 -3.08 23.95
C GLU A 406 -5.51 -2.87 23.50
N MET A 407 -5.87 -1.70 23.04
CA MET A 407 -7.18 -1.41 22.46
C MET A 407 -7.45 -2.30 21.22
N PHE A 408 -6.51 -2.38 20.29
CA PHE A 408 -6.68 -3.23 19.11
C PHE A 408 -6.58 -4.72 19.43
N LEU A 409 -5.79 -5.09 20.43
CA LEU A 409 -5.70 -6.48 20.91
C LEU A 409 -7.03 -6.94 21.52
N ASP A 410 -7.69 -6.08 22.32
CA ASP A 410 -9.02 -6.36 22.88
C ASP A 410 -10.09 -6.53 21.77
N LEU A 411 -10.08 -5.64 20.78
CA LEU A 411 -10.93 -5.76 19.59
C LEU A 411 -10.70 -7.09 18.87
N ALA A 412 -9.45 -7.48 18.66
CA ALA A 412 -9.10 -8.76 18.02
C ALA A 412 -9.59 -9.95 18.84
N GLY A 413 -9.41 -9.90 20.18
CA GLY A 413 -9.94 -10.90 21.12
C GLY A 413 -11.46 -11.01 21.06
N PHE A 414 -12.16 -9.87 20.98
CA PHE A 414 -13.61 -9.83 20.81
C PHE A 414 -14.06 -10.49 19.48
N TYR A 415 -13.37 -10.17 18.37
CA TYR A 415 -13.63 -10.80 17.07
C TYR A 415 -13.44 -12.30 17.12
N GLN A 416 -12.37 -12.78 17.74
CA GLN A 416 -12.10 -14.20 17.92
C GLN A 416 -13.18 -14.88 18.77
N LYS A 417 -13.55 -14.27 19.91
CA LYS A 417 -14.60 -14.77 20.83
C LYS A 417 -15.94 -14.94 20.14
N LYS A 418 -16.31 -14.01 19.25
CA LYS A 418 -17.61 -13.99 18.53
C LYS A 418 -17.57 -14.75 17.19
N GLY A 419 -16.40 -15.16 16.71
CA GLY A 419 -16.25 -15.81 15.41
C GLY A 419 -16.44 -14.86 14.23
N TYR A 420 -16.09 -13.59 14.37
CA TYR A 420 -16.21 -12.55 13.33
C TYR A 420 -15.00 -12.51 12.39
N GLY A 421 -13.85 -13.07 12.80
CA GLY A 421 -12.63 -13.10 11.98
C GLY A 421 -12.80 -13.91 10.69
N GLY A 422 -12.11 -13.50 9.63
CA GLY A 422 -12.14 -14.17 8.32
C GLY A 422 -13.45 -14.02 7.54
N VAL A 423 -14.38 -13.18 7.99
CA VAL A 423 -15.67 -12.90 7.34
C VAL A 423 -15.76 -11.42 6.94
N ASN A 424 -16.17 -11.17 5.71
CA ASN A 424 -16.41 -9.79 5.26
C ASN A 424 -17.69 -9.23 5.88
N HIS A 425 -17.55 -8.24 6.75
CA HIS A 425 -18.66 -7.52 7.34
C HIS A 425 -19.01 -6.26 6.52
N SER A 426 -20.32 -6.02 6.36
CA SER A 426 -20.76 -4.75 5.78
C SER A 426 -20.38 -3.57 6.67
N ARG A 427 -20.31 -2.38 6.09
CA ARG A 427 -19.99 -1.17 6.87
C ARG A 427 -20.88 -1.03 8.11
N LEU A 428 -22.20 -1.14 7.96
CA LEU A 428 -23.13 -1.01 9.09
C LEU A 428 -22.94 -2.12 10.13
N ALA A 429 -22.65 -3.35 9.71
CA ALA A 429 -22.37 -4.44 10.63
C ALA A 429 -21.15 -4.15 11.53
N ARG A 430 -20.12 -3.46 11.01
CA ARG A 430 -18.94 -3.06 11.81
C ARG A 430 -19.31 -2.08 12.94
N TYR A 431 -20.27 -1.17 12.70
CA TYR A 431 -20.80 -0.30 13.77
C TYR A 431 -21.58 -1.10 14.83
N GLU A 432 -22.39 -2.07 14.41
CA GLU A 432 -23.10 -2.96 15.34
C GLU A 432 -22.14 -3.83 16.17
N ILE A 433 -21.05 -4.31 15.57
CA ILE A 433 -20.02 -5.08 16.28
C ILE A 433 -19.32 -4.23 17.35
N LEU A 434 -18.95 -2.99 17.03
CA LEU A 434 -18.37 -2.07 18.02
C LEU A 434 -19.36 -1.74 19.15
N TRP A 435 -20.64 -1.60 18.81
CA TRP A 435 -21.67 -1.41 19.82
C TRP A 435 -21.82 -2.62 20.75
N GLU A 436 -21.82 -3.84 20.19
CA GLU A 436 -21.87 -5.08 20.95
C GLU A 436 -20.67 -5.22 21.91
N GLN A 437 -19.45 -4.87 21.43
CA GLN A 437 -18.27 -4.83 22.29
C GLN A 437 -18.44 -3.82 23.45
N ALA A 438 -18.94 -2.62 23.16
CA ALA A 438 -19.18 -1.60 24.16
C ALA A 438 -20.21 -2.06 25.20
N GLU A 439 -21.28 -2.75 24.77
CA GLU A 439 -22.26 -3.33 25.69
C GLU A 439 -21.63 -4.35 26.63
N GLU A 440 -20.77 -5.24 26.13
CA GLU A 440 -20.02 -6.18 27.00
C GLU A 440 -19.07 -5.42 27.95
N MET A 441 -18.30 -4.45 27.46
CA MET A 441 -17.32 -3.67 28.23
C MET A 441 -17.97 -2.87 29.36
N PHE A 442 -19.13 -2.28 29.12
CA PHE A 442 -19.85 -1.41 30.07
C PHE A 442 -21.00 -2.11 30.81
N SER A 443 -21.17 -3.43 30.63
CA SER A 443 -22.23 -4.20 31.31
C SER A 443 -21.93 -4.48 32.79
N ASP A 444 -20.66 -4.39 33.20
CA ASP A 444 -20.27 -4.61 34.58
C ASP A 444 -20.72 -3.42 35.46
N GLY A 445 -21.81 -3.60 36.19
CA GLY A 445 -22.42 -2.60 37.08
C GLY A 445 -21.54 -2.12 38.25
N SER A 446 -20.29 -2.57 38.35
CA SER A 446 -19.29 -2.08 39.31
C SER A 446 -18.74 -0.69 38.97
N ARG A 447 -18.91 -0.22 37.74
CA ARG A 447 -18.45 1.10 37.26
C ARG A 447 -19.54 2.15 37.43
N THR A 448 -19.32 3.12 38.31
CA THR A 448 -20.26 4.23 38.59
C THR A 448 -20.52 5.16 37.40
N ASP A 449 -19.73 5.06 36.32
CA ASP A 449 -19.80 5.91 35.14
C ASP A 449 -20.15 5.13 33.84
N ALA A 450 -20.48 3.83 33.97
CA ALA A 450 -20.71 2.95 32.81
C ALA A 450 -21.84 3.45 31.86
N GLU A 451 -22.96 3.92 32.40
CA GLU A 451 -24.06 4.47 31.60
C GLU A 451 -23.62 5.71 30.80
N ARG A 452 -22.90 6.63 31.45
CA ARG A 452 -22.38 7.84 30.79
C ARG A 452 -21.38 7.49 29.69
N LYS A 453 -20.46 6.57 29.93
CA LYS A 453 -19.48 6.11 28.92
C LYS A 453 -20.16 5.43 27.74
N ARG A 454 -21.15 4.59 28.02
CA ARG A 454 -21.96 3.93 26.98
C ARG A 454 -22.69 4.95 26.09
N GLU A 455 -23.28 6.01 26.68
CA GLU A 455 -23.90 7.09 25.91
C GLU A 455 -22.88 7.88 25.08
N GLN A 456 -21.70 8.19 25.63
CA GLN A 456 -20.62 8.85 24.89
C GLN A 456 -20.13 7.98 23.72
N TYR A 457 -20.01 6.68 23.93
CA TYR A 457 -19.61 5.74 22.87
C TYR A 457 -20.68 5.63 21.76
N ARG A 458 -21.97 5.61 22.13
CA ARG A 458 -23.08 5.69 21.17
C ARG A 458 -23.01 6.97 20.34
N ASP A 459 -22.77 8.11 20.98
CA ASP A 459 -22.66 9.40 20.29
C ASP A 459 -21.48 9.40 19.31
N ALA A 460 -20.34 8.81 19.69
CA ALA A 460 -19.18 8.68 18.81
C ALA A 460 -19.47 7.80 17.58
N LEU A 461 -20.12 6.63 17.78
CA LEU A 461 -20.54 5.76 16.68
C LEU A 461 -21.51 6.46 15.72
N MET A 462 -22.49 7.19 16.25
CA MET A 462 -23.45 7.93 15.44
C MET A 462 -22.79 9.09 14.72
N THR A 463 -21.82 9.76 15.35
CA THR A 463 -21.01 10.82 14.74
C THR A 463 -20.25 10.27 13.53
N ASP A 464 -19.46 9.22 13.72
CA ASP A 464 -18.68 8.62 12.63
C ASP A 464 -19.54 8.16 11.47
N LEU A 465 -20.71 7.58 11.78
CA LEU A 465 -21.64 7.08 10.78
C LEU A 465 -22.17 8.22 9.89
N TYR A 466 -22.58 9.33 10.50
CA TYR A 466 -23.15 10.48 9.77
C TYR A 466 -22.10 11.44 9.22
N LEU A 467 -20.88 11.45 9.70
CA LEU A 467 -19.77 12.16 9.04
C LEU A 467 -19.55 11.65 7.60
N ARG A 468 -19.81 10.37 7.35
CA ARG A 468 -19.59 9.78 6.01
C ARG A 468 -20.75 10.01 5.06
N GLU A 469 -21.97 9.73 5.48
CA GLU A 469 -23.15 9.84 4.61
C GLU A 469 -24.47 9.91 5.39
N ASN A 470 -25.48 10.49 4.77
CA ASN A 470 -26.84 10.51 5.27
C ASN A 470 -27.50 9.15 5.03
N ILE A 471 -27.33 8.22 5.97
CA ILE A 471 -27.88 6.86 5.87
C ILE A 471 -29.39 6.84 6.01
N LYS A 472 -30.03 5.92 5.29
CA LYS A 472 -31.50 5.70 5.40
C LYS A 472 -31.85 4.69 6.48
N SER A 473 -31.05 3.64 6.63
CA SER A 473 -31.25 2.58 7.63
C SER A 473 -30.41 2.88 8.87
N ARG A 474 -31.07 3.16 9.97
CA ARG A 474 -30.41 3.44 11.25
C ARG A 474 -29.99 2.15 11.94
N PRO A 475 -28.85 2.12 12.63
CA PRO A 475 -28.42 0.98 13.41
C PRO A 475 -29.36 0.72 14.61
N SER A 476 -29.27 -0.47 15.19
CA SER A 476 -30.15 -0.92 16.29
C SER A 476 -29.98 -0.06 17.55
N PHE A 477 -28.77 0.44 17.79
CA PHE A 477 -28.41 1.26 18.95
C PHE A 477 -28.78 2.74 18.80
N ALA A 478 -29.21 3.19 17.63
CA ALA A 478 -29.53 4.60 17.38
C ALA A 478 -30.76 5.06 18.19
N ARG A 479 -30.71 6.28 18.72
CA ARG A 479 -31.85 6.89 19.41
C ARG A 479 -33.05 7.00 18.50
N ASN A 480 -34.27 6.83 19.06
CA ASN A 480 -35.50 6.92 18.28
C ASN A 480 -35.82 8.39 17.94
N LEU A 481 -35.69 8.76 16.69
CA LEU A 481 -35.95 10.13 16.20
C LEU A 481 -37.42 10.57 16.36
N SER A 482 -38.35 9.66 16.60
CA SER A 482 -39.77 10.04 16.79
C SER A 482 -39.96 10.99 17.97
N HIS A 483 -39.13 10.87 19.00
CA HIS A 483 -39.17 11.72 20.20
C HIS A 483 -38.65 13.15 19.93
N PHE A 484 -37.86 13.34 18.89
CA PHE A 484 -37.20 14.61 18.53
C PHE A 484 -37.84 15.26 17.29
N LYS A 485 -38.88 14.68 16.73
CA LYS A 485 -39.49 15.03 15.44
C LYS A 485 -39.89 16.50 15.34
N GLU A 486 -40.47 17.07 16.38
CA GLU A 486 -40.88 18.47 16.40
C GLU A 486 -39.71 19.43 16.48
N GLN A 487 -38.67 19.10 17.26
CA GLN A 487 -37.45 19.90 17.35
C GLN A 487 -36.71 19.90 16.01
N ILE A 488 -36.54 18.74 15.37
CA ILE A 488 -35.95 18.60 14.06
C ILE A 488 -36.69 19.39 13.00
N ARG A 489 -38.03 19.31 12.99
CA ARG A 489 -38.86 20.09 12.05
C ARG A 489 -38.72 21.60 12.26
N ARG A 490 -38.74 22.04 13.52
CA ARG A 490 -38.58 23.45 13.88
C ARG A 490 -37.24 23.97 13.40
N PHE A 491 -36.16 23.23 13.65
CA PHE A 491 -34.82 23.57 13.20
C PHE A 491 -34.78 23.80 11.68
N PHE A 492 -35.23 22.84 10.88
CA PHE A 492 -35.17 23.00 9.42
C PHE A 492 -36.10 24.10 8.88
N ARG A 493 -37.19 24.43 9.54
CA ARG A 493 -38.01 25.62 9.20
C ARG A 493 -37.30 26.92 9.52
N GLN A 494 -36.62 26.99 10.64
CA GLN A 494 -35.79 28.17 10.98
C GLN A 494 -34.68 28.38 9.97
N GLU A 495 -34.01 27.32 9.53
CA GLU A 495 -32.98 27.39 8.49
C GLU A 495 -33.56 27.72 7.09
N GLU A 496 -34.80 27.34 6.78
CA GLU A 496 -35.51 27.77 5.57
C GLU A 496 -35.78 29.30 5.60
N ASP A 497 -36.30 29.81 6.73
CA ASP A 497 -36.64 31.23 6.88
C ASP A 497 -35.40 32.12 7.05
N CYS A 498 -34.39 31.64 7.77
CA CYS A 498 -33.15 32.37 8.05
C CYS A 498 -31.95 31.40 8.10
N PRO A 499 -31.28 31.16 6.96
CA PRO A 499 -30.16 30.20 6.87
C PRO A 499 -28.94 30.68 7.66
N CYS A 500 -28.82 30.22 8.91
CA CYS A 500 -27.70 30.58 9.78
C CYS A 500 -26.59 29.52 9.76
N LEU A 501 -26.95 28.24 9.83
CA LEU A 501 -26.02 27.13 9.89
C LEU A 501 -25.85 26.42 8.54
N LEU A 502 -26.84 26.59 7.64
CA LEU A 502 -26.88 26.02 6.29
C LEU A 502 -26.96 27.13 5.19
N PRO A 503 -26.08 28.15 5.18
CA PRO A 503 -26.18 29.30 4.29
C PRO A 503 -26.11 28.93 2.80
N ASP A 504 -25.38 27.85 2.47
CA ASP A 504 -25.19 27.40 1.09
C ASP A 504 -26.43 26.69 0.50
N TYR A 505 -27.49 26.52 1.30
CA TYR A 505 -28.76 25.93 0.89
C TYR A 505 -29.88 26.97 0.73
N THR A 506 -29.56 28.24 0.56
CA THR A 506 -30.52 29.30 0.33
C THR A 506 -31.47 28.97 -0.84
N GLY A 507 -32.79 29.07 -0.60
CA GLY A 507 -33.82 28.77 -1.59
C GLY A 507 -34.33 27.31 -1.56
N TYR A 508 -33.81 26.47 -0.66
CA TYR A 508 -34.37 25.12 -0.42
C TYR A 508 -35.41 25.16 0.69
N ASP A 509 -36.51 24.42 0.52
CA ASP A 509 -37.51 24.24 1.58
C ASP A 509 -37.00 23.31 2.70
N SER A 510 -37.66 23.35 3.86
CA SER A 510 -37.30 22.55 5.04
C SER A 510 -37.31 21.04 4.80
N ARG A 511 -38.08 20.53 3.84
CA ARG A 511 -38.10 19.11 3.47
C ARG A 511 -36.90 18.74 2.62
N GLN A 512 -36.46 19.66 1.76
CA GLN A 512 -35.23 19.50 0.96
C GLN A 512 -34.00 19.57 1.86
N LEU A 513 -33.94 20.56 2.78
CA LEU A 513 -32.90 20.67 3.78
C LEU A 513 -32.75 19.39 4.60
N ALA A 514 -33.84 18.82 5.11
CA ALA A 514 -33.85 17.57 5.88
C ALA A 514 -33.41 16.31 5.08
N LYS A 515 -33.34 16.39 3.73
CA LYS A 515 -32.77 15.33 2.89
C LYS A 515 -31.28 15.54 2.59
N MET A 516 -30.83 16.79 2.58
CA MET A 516 -29.48 17.20 2.18
C MET A 516 -28.55 17.38 3.38
N ALA A 517 -29.12 17.54 4.58
CA ALA A 517 -28.39 17.58 5.85
C ALA A 517 -29.03 16.61 6.84
N HIS A 518 -28.32 16.26 7.91
CA HIS A 518 -28.85 15.38 8.96
C HIS A 518 -28.70 16.04 10.32
N LEU A 519 -29.69 15.88 11.18
CA LEU A 519 -29.68 16.37 12.55
C LEU A 519 -29.86 15.17 13.50
N GLU A 520 -28.82 14.81 14.24
CA GLU A 520 -28.78 13.67 15.16
C GLU A 520 -28.83 14.16 16.62
N PRO A 521 -29.73 13.64 17.48
CA PRO A 521 -29.74 13.97 18.90
C PRO A 521 -28.57 13.33 19.64
N ALA A 522 -27.88 14.10 20.48
CA ALA A 522 -26.80 13.64 21.35
C ALA A 522 -27.29 13.34 22.76
N GLY A 523 -26.50 12.60 23.55
CA GLY A 523 -26.84 12.18 24.92
C GLY A 523 -26.94 13.30 25.95
N ASP A 524 -26.31 14.43 25.66
CA ASP A 524 -26.33 15.64 26.51
C ASP A 524 -27.53 16.56 26.25
N GLY A 525 -28.45 16.15 25.34
CA GLY A 525 -29.63 16.92 24.95
C GLY A 525 -29.39 17.92 23.82
N SER A 526 -28.16 18.06 23.33
CA SER A 526 -27.83 18.81 22.13
C SER A 526 -28.11 18.02 20.86
N PHE A 527 -27.90 18.62 19.70
CA PHE A 527 -27.95 17.96 18.39
C PHE A 527 -26.65 18.16 17.62
N LEU A 528 -26.33 17.19 16.77
CA LEU A 528 -25.24 17.27 15.81
C LEU A 528 -25.82 17.47 14.41
N LEU A 529 -25.49 18.60 13.79
CA LEU A 529 -25.87 18.91 12.41
C LEU A 529 -24.74 18.46 11.47
N PHE A 530 -25.08 17.65 10.48
CA PHE A 530 -24.16 17.19 9.43
C PHE A 530 -24.55 17.82 8.10
N ASP A 531 -23.63 18.58 7.52
CA ASP A 531 -23.79 19.27 6.24
C ASP A 531 -22.99 18.55 5.15
N TYR A 532 -23.68 17.88 4.23
CA TYR A 532 -23.06 17.07 3.18
C TYR A 532 -22.66 17.84 1.93
N LYS A 533 -23.03 19.11 1.81
CA LYS A 533 -22.56 19.99 0.72
C LYS A 533 -21.15 20.49 0.99
N ASN A 534 -20.85 20.78 2.24
CA ASN A 534 -19.55 21.27 2.70
C ASN A 534 -18.77 20.13 3.35
N ARG A 535 -17.93 19.45 2.54
CA ARG A 535 -17.10 18.35 2.99
C ARG A 535 -15.66 18.78 3.21
N ASP A 536 -15.03 18.19 4.20
CA ASP A 536 -13.59 18.33 4.40
C ASP A 536 -12.82 17.85 3.17
N PRO A 537 -11.90 18.63 2.61
CA PRO A 537 -11.24 18.30 1.35
C PRO A 537 -10.25 17.14 1.45
N LEU A 538 -9.74 16.81 2.64
CA LEU A 538 -8.80 15.72 2.86
C LEU A 538 -9.52 14.42 3.24
N THR A 539 -10.46 14.50 4.18
CA THR A 539 -11.15 13.32 4.73
C THR A 539 -12.48 13.00 4.04
N TYR A 540 -13.03 13.92 3.27
CA TYR A 540 -14.38 13.88 2.68
C TYR A 540 -15.51 13.73 3.71
N ASN A 541 -15.23 13.97 4.99
CA ASN A 541 -16.25 14.01 6.02
C ASN A 541 -17.19 15.20 5.84
N ALA A 542 -18.46 15.03 6.20
CA ALA A 542 -19.42 16.12 6.27
C ALA A 542 -18.96 17.17 7.30
N ARG A 543 -19.22 18.42 7.03
CA ARG A 543 -19.09 19.46 8.06
C ARG A 543 -20.05 19.18 9.19
N MET A 544 -19.57 19.13 10.42
CA MET A 544 -20.37 18.88 11.61
C MET A 544 -20.38 20.11 12.52
N VAL A 545 -21.57 20.43 13.04
CA VAL A 545 -21.75 21.53 14.01
C VAL A 545 -22.65 21.04 15.13
N ARG A 546 -22.28 21.31 16.39
CA ARG A 546 -23.15 21.07 17.55
C ARG A 546 -24.15 22.20 17.69
N VAL A 547 -25.43 21.85 17.92
CA VAL A 547 -26.56 22.78 17.94
C VAL A 547 -27.39 22.55 19.20
N GLU A 548 -27.74 23.62 19.87
CA GLU A 548 -28.76 23.61 20.93
C GLU A 548 -30.10 24.06 20.32
N ILE A 549 -31.16 23.24 20.46
CA ILE A 549 -32.49 23.54 19.99
C ILE A 549 -33.39 23.73 21.20
N CYS A 550 -33.75 24.98 21.45
CA CYS A 550 -34.69 25.34 22.53
C CYS A 550 -36.14 24.90 22.28
#